data_773328291ddb694b12fd92d3d96b6fb5
#
_entry.id   773328291ddb694b12fd92d3d96b6fb5
#
_cell.length_a   1.000
_cell.length_b   1.000
_cell.length_c   1.000
_cell.angle_alpha   90.00
_cell.angle_beta   90.00
_cell.angle_gamma   90.00
#
_symmetry.space_group_name_H-M   'P 1'
#
loop_
_entity.id
_entity.type
_entity.pdbx_description
1 polymer ?
#
loop_
_entity_poly.entity_id
_entity_poly.type
_entity_poly.pdbx_seq_one_letter_code
_entity_poly.pdbx_strand_id
1 'polypeptide(L)'
;MIHVVLFEPEIPGNTGNIIRTCMATKSILHLIEPLGFSMDEKHLKRAGMDYAKDCDIRIHKNWEDFVEKNPAEHYFYMTRYGKKAPSDFDFTKEEGDIYLILGKESTGIDRRILKHHQETCMSLPMVASARSLNLSNCAAIIVYEVLRQLDYPGLSNTEVLKGKDFLDTIED
;
A
#
# COMPACT_ATOMS: atom_id res chain seq x y z
N MET A 1 11.05 5.88 4.48
CA MET A 1 10.59 4.56 3.96
C MET A 1 9.09 4.60 3.72
N ILE A 2 8.54 3.78 2.79
CA ILE A 2 7.09 3.73 2.56
C ILE A 2 6.47 2.64 3.44
N HIS A 3 5.41 3.00 4.14
CA HIS A 3 4.60 2.10 4.94
C HIS A 3 3.20 2.02 4.32
N VAL A 4 2.80 0.84 3.90
CA VAL A 4 1.44 0.56 3.43
C VAL A 4 0.63 0.05 4.61
N VAL A 5 -0.50 0.69 4.90
CA VAL A 5 -1.33 0.37 6.07
C VAL A 5 -2.71 -0.04 5.60
N LEU A 6 -3.11 -1.27 5.89
CA LEU A 6 -4.44 -1.78 5.56
C LEU A 6 -5.33 -1.73 6.80
N PHE A 7 -6.36 -0.89 6.73
CA PHE A 7 -7.35 -0.73 7.78
C PHE A 7 -8.41 -1.83 7.69
N GLU A 8 -8.32 -2.83 8.56
CA GLU A 8 -9.26 -3.96 8.65
C GLU A 8 -9.49 -4.69 7.31
N PRO A 9 -8.44 -5.16 6.60
CA PRO A 9 -8.60 -5.81 5.30
C PRO A 9 -9.43 -7.09 5.41
N GLU A 10 -10.29 -7.34 4.41
CA GLU A 10 -11.27 -8.41 4.43
C GLU A 10 -10.94 -9.56 3.46
N ILE A 11 -10.35 -9.24 2.31
CA ILE A 11 -10.14 -10.18 1.21
C ILE A 11 -8.66 -10.62 1.16
N PRO A 12 -8.36 -11.92 1.44
CA PRO A 12 -6.97 -12.38 1.52
C PRO A 12 -6.20 -12.23 0.21
N GLY A 13 -6.84 -12.38 -0.94
CA GLY A 13 -6.22 -12.20 -2.26
C GLY A 13 -5.70 -10.78 -2.49
N ASN A 14 -6.42 -9.76 -2.04
CA ASN A 14 -5.97 -8.37 -2.12
C ASN A 14 -4.75 -8.14 -1.23
N THR A 15 -4.78 -8.60 0.00
CA THR A 15 -3.63 -8.51 0.91
C THR A 15 -2.42 -9.26 0.34
N GLY A 16 -2.62 -10.44 -0.25
CA GLY A 16 -1.55 -11.18 -0.92
C GLY A 16 -0.88 -10.41 -2.05
N ASN A 17 -1.66 -9.76 -2.90
CA ASN A 17 -1.11 -8.90 -3.97
C ASN A 17 -0.37 -7.68 -3.42
N ILE A 18 -0.86 -7.09 -2.33
CA ILE A 18 -0.20 -5.96 -1.67
C ILE A 18 1.12 -6.38 -1.03
N ILE A 19 1.19 -7.57 -0.43
CA ILE A 19 2.44 -8.15 0.08
C ILE A 19 3.49 -8.21 -1.04
N ARG A 20 3.13 -8.68 -2.24
CA ARG A 20 4.04 -8.71 -3.39
C ARG A 20 4.52 -7.31 -3.78
N THR A 21 3.64 -6.33 -3.79
CA THR A 21 4.00 -4.93 -4.04
C THR A 21 4.99 -4.43 -2.99
N CYS A 22 4.74 -4.70 -1.71
CA CYS A 22 5.63 -4.29 -0.63
C CYS A 22 7.01 -4.95 -0.74
N MET A 23 7.07 -6.23 -1.07
CA MET A 23 8.34 -6.93 -1.31
C MET A 23 9.11 -6.31 -2.48
N ALA A 24 8.43 -6.04 -3.59
CA ALA A 24 9.05 -5.47 -4.79
C ALA A 24 9.59 -4.05 -4.57
N THR A 25 9.02 -3.31 -3.63
CA THR A 25 9.33 -1.90 -3.36
C THR A 25 10.06 -1.65 -2.06
N LYS A 26 10.38 -2.72 -1.30
CA LYS A 26 10.96 -2.63 0.05
C LYS A 26 10.11 -1.79 1.01
N SER A 27 8.79 -1.82 0.82
CA SER A 27 7.83 -1.17 1.71
C SER A 27 7.47 -2.09 2.88
N ILE A 28 7.12 -1.48 4.01
CA ILE A 28 6.63 -2.19 5.18
C ILE A 28 5.11 -2.27 5.10
N LEU A 29 4.54 -3.44 5.42
CA LEU A 29 3.10 -3.63 5.45
C LEU A 29 2.58 -3.66 6.89
N HIS A 30 1.58 -2.84 7.18
CA HIS A 30 0.85 -2.86 8.43
C HIS A 30 -0.57 -3.37 8.19
N LEU A 31 -1.02 -4.29 9.03
CA LEU A 31 -2.38 -4.82 9.04
C LEU A 31 -3.06 -4.44 10.35
N ILE A 32 -4.16 -3.73 10.27
CA ILE A 32 -4.95 -3.34 11.45
C ILE A 32 -6.11 -4.30 11.60
N GLU A 33 -6.17 -4.99 12.73
CA GLU A 33 -7.25 -5.92 13.04
C GLU A 33 -8.58 -5.18 13.35
N PRO A 34 -9.73 -5.83 13.12
CA PRO A 34 -9.90 -7.25 12.74
C PRO A 34 -9.59 -7.51 11.26
N LEU A 35 -9.04 -8.69 10.97
CA LEU A 35 -8.81 -9.16 9.60
C LEU A 35 -9.93 -10.11 9.18
N GLY A 36 -10.35 -10.06 7.92
CA GLY A 36 -11.31 -10.98 7.34
C GLY A 36 -10.75 -12.37 7.02
N PHE A 37 -9.50 -12.64 7.41
CA PHE A 37 -8.77 -13.90 7.15
C PHE A 37 -7.74 -14.13 8.25
N SER A 38 -7.14 -15.32 8.27
CA SER A 38 -6.08 -15.67 9.21
C SER A 38 -4.69 -15.51 8.59
N MET A 39 -3.75 -14.95 9.37
CA MET A 39 -2.34 -14.83 9.03
C MET A 39 -1.50 -16.01 9.52
N ASP A 40 -2.10 -17.12 9.99
CA ASP A 40 -1.35 -18.31 10.32
C ASP A 40 -0.76 -18.99 9.06
N GLU A 41 0.33 -19.73 9.24
CA GLU A 41 1.09 -20.35 8.15
C GLU A 41 0.22 -21.26 7.24
N LYS A 42 -0.69 -22.01 7.83
CA LYS A 42 -1.60 -22.93 7.11
C LYS A 42 -2.56 -22.18 6.19
N HIS A 43 -3.17 -21.11 6.69
CA HIS A 43 -4.09 -20.28 5.90
C HIS A 43 -3.35 -19.47 4.84
N LEU A 44 -2.17 -18.93 5.14
CA LEU A 44 -1.31 -18.24 4.17
C LEU A 44 -0.94 -19.15 3.01
N LYS A 45 -0.54 -20.38 3.28
CA LYS A 45 -0.20 -21.36 2.24
C LYS A 45 -1.42 -21.69 1.35
N ARG A 46 -2.61 -21.91 1.96
CA ARG A 46 -3.86 -22.17 1.22
C ARG A 46 -4.28 -21.01 0.33
N ALA A 47 -4.03 -19.79 0.77
CA ALA A 47 -4.33 -18.57 0.02
C ALA A 47 -3.24 -18.21 -1.02
N GLY A 48 -2.18 -19.02 -1.16
CA GLY A 48 -1.06 -18.72 -2.04
C GLY A 48 -0.17 -17.58 -1.56
N MET A 49 -0.17 -17.29 -0.27
CA MET A 49 0.61 -16.22 0.37
C MET A 49 1.79 -16.73 1.20
N ASP A 50 2.32 -17.92 0.89
CA ASP A 50 3.44 -18.53 1.58
C ASP A 50 4.74 -17.70 1.51
N TYR A 51 4.87 -16.84 0.51
CA TYR A 51 5.94 -15.85 0.39
C TYR A 51 5.83 -14.68 1.40
N ALA A 52 4.72 -14.55 2.12
CA ALA A 52 4.50 -13.47 3.07
C ALA A 52 5.57 -13.39 4.18
N LYS A 53 6.23 -14.52 4.49
CA LYS A 53 7.34 -14.59 5.45
C LYS A 53 8.54 -13.71 5.09
N ASP A 54 8.70 -13.38 3.81
CA ASP A 54 9.81 -12.56 3.31
C ASP A 54 9.47 -11.06 3.29
N CYS A 55 8.25 -10.69 3.69
CA CYS A 55 7.79 -9.31 3.81
C CYS A 55 7.81 -8.87 5.28
N ASP A 56 8.21 -7.63 5.55
CA ASP A 56 8.04 -7.02 6.87
C ASP A 56 6.57 -6.68 7.08
N ILE A 57 5.86 -7.56 7.79
CA ILE A 57 4.43 -7.42 8.09
C ILE A 57 4.26 -7.19 9.59
N ARG A 58 3.59 -6.10 9.95
CA ARG A 58 3.32 -5.71 11.33
C ARG A 58 1.83 -5.68 11.57
N ILE A 59 1.35 -6.43 12.58
CA ILE A 59 -0.07 -6.54 12.91
C ILE A 59 -0.36 -5.70 14.15
N HIS A 60 -1.46 -4.93 14.09
CA HIS A 60 -1.92 -4.05 15.15
C HIS A 60 -3.33 -4.43 15.60
N LYS A 61 -3.58 -4.36 16.89
CA LYS A 61 -4.89 -4.73 17.48
C LYS A 61 -6.04 -3.85 17.00
N ASN A 62 -5.75 -2.58 16.75
CA ASN A 62 -6.71 -1.57 16.32
C ASN A 62 -5.95 -0.34 15.79
N TRP A 63 -6.67 0.68 15.35
CA TRP A 63 -6.11 1.93 14.85
C TRP A 63 -5.25 2.65 15.90
N GLU A 64 -5.71 2.71 17.13
CA GLU A 64 -5.03 3.38 18.24
C GLU A 64 -3.67 2.73 18.52
N ASP A 65 -3.60 1.39 18.55
CA ASP A 65 -2.36 0.63 18.70
C ASP A 65 -1.36 0.91 17.56
N PHE A 66 -1.87 1.04 16.32
CA PHE A 66 -1.05 1.44 15.18
C PHE A 66 -0.46 2.83 15.35
N VAL A 67 -1.30 3.83 15.66
CA VAL A 67 -0.88 5.23 15.82
C VAL A 67 0.11 5.40 16.95
N GLU A 68 -0.11 4.73 18.09
CA GLU A 68 0.80 4.76 19.23
C GLU A 68 2.20 4.25 18.88
N LYS A 69 2.27 3.15 18.11
CA LYS A 69 3.54 2.51 17.71
C LYS A 69 4.24 3.19 16.53
N ASN A 70 3.51 3.96 15.76
CA ASN A 70 4.01 4.58 14.52
C ASN A 70 3.59 6.06 14.47
N PRO A 71 4.03 6.88 15.42
CA PRO A 71 3.68 8.32 15.40
C PRO A 71 4.26 8.99 14.17
N ALA A 72 3.45 9.77 13.47
CA ALA A 72 3.84 10.52 12.30
C ALA A 72 3.15 11.88 12.29
N GLU A 73 3.75 12.85 11.62
CA GLU A 73 3.14 14.16 11.43
C GLU A 73 1.93 14.05 10.51
N HIS A 74 2.08 13.27 9.44
CA HIS A 74 1.01 13.02 8.47
C HIS A 74 0.80 11.53 8.23
N TYR A 75 -0.48 11.13 8.11
CA TYR A 75 -0.90 9.90 7.49
C TYR A 75 -1.70 10.27 6.25
N PHE A 76 -1.39 9.63 5.11
CA PHE A 76 -2.07 9.87 3.84
C PHE A 76 -3.13 8.80 3.61
N TYR A 77 -4.36 9.22 3.46
CA TYR A 77 -5.53 8.33 3.40
C TYR A 77 -6.03 8.20 1.97
N MET A 78 -6.05 6.99 1.43
CA MET A 78 -6.69 6.70 0.15
C MET A 78 -8.19 6.45 0.39
N THR A 79 -9.01 7.34 -0.12
CA THR A 79 -10.46 7.30 0.05
C THR A 79 -11.17 7.96 -1.12
N ARG A 80 -12.36 7.46 -1.48
CA ARG A 80 -13.22 8.11 -2.49
C ARG A 80 -13.62 9.55 -2.12
N TYR A 81 -13.48 9.92 -0.87
CA TYR A 81 -13.84 11.26 -0.36
C TYR A 81 -12.68 12.26 -0.44
N GLY A 82 -11.51 11.84 -0.89
CA GLY A 82 -10.38 12.72 -1.12
C GLY A 82 -10.69 13.72 -2.24
N LYS A 83 -10.25 14.96 -2.06
CA LYS A 83 -10.47 16.05 -3.03
C LYS A 83 -9.28 16.30 -3.93
N LYS A 84 -8.18 15.62 -3.68
CA LYS A 84 -6.91 15.72 -4.41
C LYS A 84 -6.47 14.34 -4.90
N ALA A 85 -5.80 14.31 -6.04
CA ALA A 85 -5.12 13.10 -6.51
C ALA A 85 -3.79 12.90 -5.76
N PRO A 86 -3.22 11.69 -5.71
CA PRO A 86 -1.88 11.49 -5.14
C PRO A 86 -0.81 12.40 -5.75
N SER A 87 -0.95 12.72 -7.04
CA SER A 87 -0.04 13.63 -7.76
C SER A 87 -0.14 15.09 -7.33
N ASP A 88 -1.17 15.48 -6.58
CA ASP A 88 -1.31 16.84 -6.04
C ASP A 88 -0.55 17.02 -4.71
N PHE A 89 0.01 15.95 -4.15
CA PHE A 89 0.84 15.96 -2.96
C PHE A 89 2.32 15.94 -3.36
N ASP A 90 3.15 16.63 -2.59
CA ASP A 90 4.60 16.64 -2.75
C ASP A 90 5.26 15.78 -1.66
N PHE A 91 5.40 14.49 -1.92
CA PHE A 91 5.99 13.55 -0.98
C PHE A 91 7.50 13.75 -0.78
N THR A 92 8.15 14.55 -1.61
CA THR A 92 9.57 14.89 -1.43
C THR A 92 9.82 15.77 -0.22
N LYS A 93 8.77 16.41 0.30
CA LYS A 93 8.82 17.28 1.48
C LYS A 93 8.55 16.54 2.80
N GLU A 94 8.13 15.27 2.73
CA GLU A 94 7.91 14.48 3.93
C GLU A 94 9.26 14.12 4.58
N GLU A 95 9.45 14.54 5.82
CA GLU A 95 10.62 14.21 6.61
C GLU A 95 10.38 12.86 7.31
N GLY A 96 11.06 11.80 6.89
CA GLY A 96 10.97 10.48 7.50
C GLY A 96 10.11 9.48 6.72
N ASP A 97 9.33 8.71 7.45
CA ASP A 97 8.51 7.64 6.89
C ASP A 97 7.18 8.15 6.34
N ILE A 98 6.76 7.61 5.20
CA ILE A 98 5.51 7.95 4.53
C ILE A 98 4.50 6.83 4.75
N TYR A 99 3.40 7.13 5.41
CA TYR A 99 2.33 6.18 5.72
C TYR A 99 1.14 6.36 4.78
N LEU A 100 0.86 5.33 3.99
CA LEU A 100 -0.25 5.28 3.02
C LEU A 100 -1.35 4.37 3.59
N ILE A 101 -2.47 4.95 3.99
CA ILE A 101 -3.56 4.24 4.65
C ILE A 101 -4.64 3.89 3.62
N LEU A 102 -4.96 2.61 3.48
CA LEU A 102 -6.04 2.10 2.63
C LEU A 102 -7.10 1.42 3.50
N GLY A 103 -8.36 1.57 3.13
CA GLY A 103 -9.47 0.99 3.87
C GLY A 103 -9.78 -0.45 3.48
N LYS A 104 -10.69 -1.04 4.24
CA LYS A 104 -11.26 -2.33 3.90
C LYS A 104 -12.11 -2.24 2.64
N GLU A 105 -12.28 -3.38 1.96
CA GLU A 105 -12.90 -3.47 0.64
C GLU A 105 -14.37 -3.05 0.65
N SER A 106 -15.11 -3.35 1.73
CA SER A 106 -16.55 -3.09 1.80
C SER A 106 -16.91 -1.63 2.09
N THR A 107 -16.29 -1.02 3.11
CA THR A 107 -16.69 0.30 3.64
C THR A 107 -15.57 1.33 3.71
N GLY A 108 -14.33 0.95 3.39
CA GLY A 108 -13.18 1.83 3.46
C GLY A 108 -12.71 2.11 4.88
N ILE A 109 -12.06 3.25 5.05
CA ILE A 109 -11.54 3.72 6.34
C ILE A 109 -12.69 4.32 7.15
N ASP A 110 -12.64 4.20 8.49
CA ASP A 110 -13.61 4.83 9.39
C ASP A 110 -13.73 6.34 9.08
N ARG A 111 -14.96 6.77 8.79
CA ARG A 111 -15.26 8.17 8.39
C ARG A 111 -14.93 9.19 9.48
N ARG A 112 -14.93 8.79 10.74
CA ARG A 112 -14.54 9.66 11.86
C ARG A 112 -13.05 9.99 11.82
N ILE A 113 -12.21 9.04 11.40
CA ILE A 113 -10.79 9.27 11.17
C ILE A 113 -10.62 10.25 10.00
N LEU A 114 -11.25 9.97 8.86
CA LEU A 114 -11.14 10.79 7.65
C LEU A 114 -11.62 12.24 7.88
N LYS A 115 -12.68 12.42 8.65
CA LYS A 115 -13.23 13.73 8.97
C LYS A 115 -12.21 14.70 9.58
N HIS A 116 -11.30 14.18 10.39
CA HIS A 116 -10.28 14.98 11.08
C HIS A 116 -8.95 15.12 10.28
N HIS A 117 -8.86 14.49 9.08
CA HIS A 117 -7.64 14.45 8.27
C HIS A 117 -7.91 14.73 6.79
N GLN A 118 -8.89 15.59 6.49
CA GLN A 118 -9.33 15.82 5.10
C GLN A 118 -8.23 16.35 4.18
N GLU A 119 -7.29 17.13 4.70
CA GLU A 119 -6.18 17.72 3.96
C GLU A 119 -5.18 16.68 3.43
N THR A 120 -5.09 15.51 4.06
CA THR A 120 -4.24 14.38 3.61
C THR A 120 -5.04 13.21 3.03
N CYS A 121 -6.33 13.39 2.80
CA CYS A 121 -7.16 12.46 2.03
C CYS A 121 -6.91 12.66 0.54
N MET A 122 -6.68 11.54 -0.17
CA MET A 122 -6.46 11.52 -1.62
C MET A 122 -7.36 10.49 -2.29
N SER A 123 -7.72 10.77 -3.53
CA SER A 123 -8.55 9.89 -4.37
C SER A 123 -7.93 9.75 -5.75
N LEU A 124 -7.92 8.53 -6.28
CA LEU A 124 -7.51 8.31 -7.65
C LEU A 124 -8.59 8.84 -8.61
N PRO A 125 -8.23 9.68 -9.59
CA PRO A 125 -9.19 10.16 -10.60
C PRO A 125 -9.77 8.97 -11.38
N MET A 126 -11.09 8.99 -11.54
CA MET A 126 -11.84 7.97 -12.27
C MET A 126 -12.96 8.65 -13.06
N VAL A 127 -13.53 7.94 -14.06
CA VAL A 127 -14.76 8.40 -14.71
C VAL A 127 -15.89 8.50 -13.68
N ALA A 128 -16.79 9.46 -13.86
CA ALA A 128 -17.83 9.77 -12.86
C ALA A 128 -18.74 8.57 -12.50
N SER A 129 -18.92 7.65 -13.44
CA SER A 129 -19.74 6.43 -13.26
C SER A 129 -19.02 5.29 -12.53
N ALA A 130 -17.70 5.38 -12.37
CA ALA A 130 -16.94 4.34 -11.66
C ALA A 130 -17.17 4.42 -10.15
N ARG A 131 -17.19 3.24 -9.48
CA ARG A 131 -17.36 3.16 -8.02
C ARG A 131 -16.02 3.19 -7.29
N SER A 132 -15.14 2.25 -7.63
CA SER A 132 -13.82 2.09 -7.00
C SER A 132 -12.93 1.19 -7.85
N LEU A 133 -11.63 1.31 -7.65
CA LEU A 133 -10.66 0.34 -8.13
C LEU A 133 -10.46 -0.77 -7.09
N ASN A 134 -9.99 -1.92 -7.53
CA ASN A 134 -9.54 -2.98 -6.64
C ASN A 134 -8.50 -2.45 -5.64
N LEU A 135 -8.59 -2.87 -4.38
CA LEU A 135 -7.73 -2.38 -3.29
C LEU A 135 -6.24 -2.58 -3.60
N SER A 136 -5.84 -3.75 -4.10
CA SER A 136 -4.45 -4.04 -4.41
C SER A 136 -3.92 -3.21 -5.58
N ASN A 137 -4.77 -2.90 -6.55
CA ASN A 137 -4.43 -1.98 -7.64
C ASN A 137 -4.23 -0.56 -7.11
N CYS A 138 -5.12 -0.07 -6.24
CA CYS A 138 -4.95 1.23 -5.60
C CYS A 138 -3.62 1.31 -4.85
N ALA A 139 -3.30 0.30 -4.05
CA ALA A 139 -2.05 0.25 -3.29
C ALA A 139 -0.82 0.34 -4.21
N ALA A 140 -0.79 -0.45 -5.29
CA ALA A 140 0.30 -0.41 -6.25
C ALA A 140 0.45 0.97 -6.90
N ILE A 141 -0.66 1.57 -7.34
CA ILE A 141 -0.66 2.88 -7.99
C ILE A 141 -0.09 3.96 -7.06
N ILE A 142 -0.57 4.04 -5.81
CA ILE A 142 -0.12 5.09 -4.89
C ILE A 142 1.33 4.87 -4.41
N VAL A 143 1.74 3.63 -4.18
CA VAL A 143 3.13 3.32 -3.83
C VAL A 143 4.07 3.76 -4.95
N TYR A 144 3.75 3.43 -6.19
CA TYR A 144 4.59 3.82 -7.34
C TYR A 144 4.53 5.32 -7.65
N GLU A 145 3.44 6.01 -7.37
CA GLU A 145 3.42 7.47 -7.46
C GLU A 145 4.36 8.11 -6.44
N VAL A 146 4.35 7.66 -5.19
CA VAL A 146 5.30 8.13 -4.17
C VAL A 146 6.74 7.81 -4.59
N LEU A 147 7.02 6.60 -5.04
CA LEU A 147 8.34 6.20 -5.52
C LEU A 147 8.81 7.03 -6.71
N ARG A 148 7.91 7.32 -7.66
CA ARG A 148 8.22 8.19 -8.79
C ARG A 148 8.68 9.57 -8.32
N GLN A 149 7.98 10.17 -7.38
CA GLN A 149 8.35 11.48 -6.83
C GLN A 149 9.70 11.44 -6.10
N LEU A 150 10.02 10.31 -5.44
CA LEU A 150 11.29 10.11 -4.73
C LEU A 150 12.43 9.60 -5.62
N ASP A 151 12.23 9.48 -6.93
CA ASP A 151 13.20 8.94 -7.90
C ASP A 151 13.63 7.49 -7.59
N TYR A 152 12.66 6.64 -7.19
CA TYR A 152 12.82 5.19 -6.98
C TYR A 152 14.01 4.77 -6.11
N PRO A 153 14.17 5.30 -4.90
CA PRO A 153 15.35 5.08 -4.09
C PRO A 153 15.58 3.60 -3.76
N GLY A 154 16.76 3.10 -4.10
CA GLY A 154 17.15 1.72 -3.83
C GLY A 154 16.49 0.66 -4.73
N LEU A 155 15.79 1.07 -5.79
CA LEU A 155 15.19 0.18 -6.77
C LEU A 155 15.99 0.20 -8.08
N SER A 156 15.96 -0.91 -8.81
CA SER A 156 16.53 -1.01 -10.16
C SER A 156 15.43 -0.87 -11.20
N ASN A 157 15.67 -0.07 -12.23
CA ASN A 157 14.80 0.07 -13.40
C ASN A 157 15.28 -0.74 -14.62
N THR A 158 16.30 -1.58 -14.43
CA THR A 158 16.82 -2.46 -15.47
C THR A 158 16.81 -3.91 -14.98
N GLU A 159 16.77 -4.85 -15.92
CA GLU A 159 16.86 -6.28 -15.60
C GLU A 159 18.23 -6.60 -14.97
N VAL A 160 18.19 -7.16 -13.75
CA VAL A 160 19.41 -7.46 -12.97
C VAL A 160 19.84 -8.92 -13.09
N LEU A 161 18.87 -9.85 -13.10
CA LEU A 161 19.17 -11.28 -13.08
C LEU A 161 19.74 -11.80 -14.41
N LYS A 162 19.19 -11.34 -15.53
CA LYS A 162 19.63 -11.73 -16.88
C LYS A 162 20.53 -10.69 -17.55
N GLY A 163 20.63 -9.51 -16.97
CA GLY A 163 21.37 -8.38 -17.50
C GLY A 163 20.52 -7.45 -18.38
N LYS A 164 20.87 -6.17 -18.37
CA LYS A 164 20.12 -5.11 -19.06
C LYS A 164 20.02 -5.32 -20.59
N ASP A 165 20.99 -5.99 -21.18
CA ASP A 165 21.09 -6.21 -22.62
C ASP A 165 20.62 -7.63 -23.02
N PHE A 166 19.85 -8.31 -22.15
CA PHE A 166 19.40 -9.69 -22.37
C PHE A 166 18.65 -9.88 -23.69
N LEU A 167 17.82 -8.89 -24.08
CA LEU A 167 17.05 -9.00 -25.34
C LEU A 167 17.96 -9.04 -26.58
N ASP A 168 19.14 -8.47 -26.52
CA ASP A 168 20.11 -8.51 -27.64
C ASP A 168 20.71 -9.89 -27.84
N THR A 169 20.50 -10.81 -26.88
CA THR A 169 20.99 -12.20 -26.96
C THR A 169 19.96 -13.15 -27.58
N ILE A 170 18.75 -12.69 -27.88
CA ILE A 170 17.69 -13.51 -28.50
C ILE A 170 17.92 -13.59 -30.01
N GLU A 171 17.96 -14.80 -30.51
CA GLU A 171 18.02 -15.05 -31.95
C GLU A 171 16.62 -15.00 -32.59
N ASP A 172 16.50 -14.51 -33.85
CA ASP A 172 15.23 -14.41 -34.58
C ASP A 172 14.71 -15.79 -35.01
#